data_6851e7af992cc52447ef1cab3dfb4be7
#
_entry.id   6851e7af992cc52447ef1cab3dfb4be7
#
_cell.length_a   1.000
_cell.length_b   1.000
_cell.length_c   1.000
_cell.angle_alpha   90.00
_cell.angle_beta   90.00
_cell.angle_gamma   90.00
#
_symmetry.space_group_name_H-M   'P 1'
#
loop_
_entity.id
_entity.type
_entity.pdbx_description
1 polymer ?
#
loop_
_entity_poly.entity_id
_entity_poly.type
_entity_poly.pdbx_seq_one_letter_code
_entity_poly.pdbx_strand_id
1 'polypeptide(L)'
;MKQRVLYIDPVGEGVVEEGLEFLTAHKREETELRMVSLPRGPEHLEYRYYEALVLVDILHLVKEAEKQGFDAAIIGCFYDVGLQAAREIAERMPVIAPCEASVYIASTLGDKFSIIVGRRKWVPEMMENVTRYGMRERLASFKAVDLGVLEFHEDEEETARRFRGVAREAIERDGAEVIILGCTATYGFYQELQEELAIPVIDSMIAALKTAEFAAELKNRLGWSHSKIGAYESPPPEEFTPWRLEEQYDFGDMRSWLRGD
;
A
#
# COMPACT_ATOMS: atom_id res chain seq x y z
N MET A 1 14.21 5.57 18.30
CA MET A 1 13.94 6.99 17.94
C MET A 1 12.47 7.02 17.53
N LYS A 2 11.68 7.94 18.12
CA LYS A 2 10.28 8.09 17.70
C LYS A 2 10.24 8.45 16.22
N GLN A 3 9.33 7.83 15.48
CA GLN A 3 9.09 8.09 14.06
C GLN A 3 7.60 8.20 13.80
N ARG A 4 7.21 9.06 12.88
CA ARG A 4 5.82 9.32 12.50
C ARG A 4 5.54 8.75 11.13
N VAL A 5 4.59 7.84 11.03
CA VAL A 5 4.18 7.20 9.78
C VAL A 5 2.73 7.56 9.48
N LEU A 6 2.46 8.06 8.28
CA LEU A 6 1.11 8.26 7.79
C LEU A 6 0.70 7.09 6.89
N TYR A 7 -0.45 6.49 7.16
CA TYR A 7 -1.12 5.57 6.26
C TYR A 7 -2.29 6.28 5.59
N ILE A 8 -2.27 6.39 4.28
CA ILE A 8 -3.34 6.96 3.47
C ILE A 8 -4.16 5.80 2.92
N ASP A 9 -5.38 5.62 3.41
CA ASP A 9 -6.36 4.75 2.78
C ASP A 9 -6.97 5.50 1.59
N PRO A 10 -6.69 5.09 0.33
CA PRO A 10 -6.97 5.93 -0.83
C PRO A 10 -8.41 5.83 -1.34
N VAL A 11 -9.37 5.73 -0.42
CA VAL A 11 -10.82 5.67 -0.69
C VAL A 11 -11.56 6.78 0.05
N GLY A 12 -12.81 7.07 -0.37
CA GLY A 12 -13.59 8.19 0.16
C GLY A 12 -14.02 7.97 1.61
N GLU A 13 -14.66 6.90 1.94
CA GLU A 13 -15.12 6.57 3.29
C GLU A 13 -14.50 5.22 3.71
N GLY A 14 -13.22 5.26 4.13
CA GLY A 14 -12.48 4.06 4.49
C GLY A 14 -12.75 3.58 5.91
N VAL A 15 -12.47 2.32 6.18
CA VAL A 15 -12.49 1.68 7.51
C VAL A 15 -11.24 2.07 8.31
N VAL A 16 -11.11 3.37 8.61
CA VAL A 16 -9.89 3.92 9.23
C VAL A 16 -9.69 3.37 10.63
N GLU A 17 -10.75 3.20 11.42
CA GLU A 17 -10.66 2.77 12.81
C GLU A 17 -10.16 1.33 12.93
N GLU A 18 -10.78 0.38 12.21
CA GLU A 18 -10.39 -1.03 12.23
C GLU A 18 -9.00 -1.24 11.62
N GLY A 19 -8.71 -0.59 10.50
CA GLY A 19 -7.39 -0.65 9.88
C GLY A 19 -6.29 -0.08 10.78
N LEU A 20 -6.56 1.02 11.49
CA LEU A 20 -5.64 1.63 12.44
C LEU A 20 -5.41 0.72 13.66
N GLU A 21 -6.46 0.11 14.20
CA GLU A 21 -6.36 -0.86 15.30
C GLU A 21 -5.50 -2.06 14.89
N PHE A 22 -5.80 -2.64 13.74
CA PHE A 22 -5.04 -3.75 13.17
C PHE A 22 -3.55 -3.41 13.01
N LEU A 23 -3.22 -2.29 12.39
CA LEU A 23 -1.83 -1.87 12.19
C LEU A 23 -1.14 -1.47 13.50
N THR A 24 -1.90 -0.92 14.47
CA THR A 24 -1.36 -0.54 15.79
C THR A 24 -0.87 -1.75 16.56
N ALA A 25 -1.55 -2.89 16.44
CA ALA A 25 -1.11 -4.16 17.03
C ALA A 25 0.21 -4.68 16.43
N HIS A 26 0.58 -4.24 15.24
CA HIS A 26 1.74 -4.71 14.51
C HIS A 26 2.89 -3.69 14.39
N LYS A 27 2.67 -2.42 14.74
CA LYS A 27 3.71 -1.39 14.65
C LYS A 27 4.82 -1.59 15.70
N ARG A 28 5.97 -0.96 15.48
CA ARG A 28 6.99 -0.81 16.54
C ARG A 28 6.47 0.13 17.64
N GLU A 29 6.93 -0.06 18.86
CA GLU A 29 6.54 0.77 20.01
C GLU A 29 6.82 2.26 19.78
N GLU A 30 7.94 2.56 19.14
CA GLU A 30 8.39 3.94 18.86
C GLU A 30 7.66 4.60 17.67
N THR A 31 6.86 3.85 16.91
CA THR A 31 6.13 4.38 15.76
C THR A 31 4.82 5.05 16.21
N GLU A 32 4.70 6.34 15.93
CA GLU A 32 3.44 7.06 15.94
C GLU A 32 2.79 6.85 14.57
N LEU A 33 1.76 6.02 14.55
CA LEU A 33 1.00 5.73 13.33
C LEU A 33 -0.26 6.58 13.28
N ARG A 34 -0.49 7.21 12.14
CA ARG A 34 -1.76 7.85 11.82
C ARG A 34 -2.31 7.26 10.53
N MET A 35 -3.61 7.05 10.48
CA MET A 35 -4.33 6.61 9.29
C MET A 35 -5.39 7.63 8.92
N VAL A 36 -5.54 7.90 7.63
CA VAL A 36 -6.56 8.81 7.07
C VAL A 36 -7.13 8.21 5.81
N SER A 37 -8.42 8.41 5.55
CA SER A 37 -9.03 8.18 4.23
C SER A 37 -9.09 9.50 3.46
N LEU A 38 -9.55 9.48 2.21
CA LEU A 38 -9.69 10.70 1.42
C LEU A 38 -11.00 11.44 1.75
N PRO A 39 -11.04 12.78 1.58
CA PRO A 39 -12.24 13.57 1.84
C PRO A 39 -13.41 13.27 0.88
N ARG A 40 -13.11 12.57 -0.20
CA ARG A 40 -14.04 12.21 -1.27
C ARG A 40 -13.47 11.04 -2.07
N GLY A 41 -14.31 10.35 -2.79
CA GLY A 41 -13.90 9.26 -3.69
C GLY A 41 -14.81 8.05 -3.61
N PRO A 42 -14.50 7.01 -4.35
CA PRO A 42 -15.19 5.74 -4.29
C PRO A 42 -14.84 4.97 -3.00
N GLU A 43 -15.67 4.02 -2.63
CA GLU A 43 -15.45 3.12 -1.48
C GLU A 43 -14.41 2.02 -1.76
N HIS A 44 -14.03 1.80 -3.02
CA HIS A 44 -13.00 0.84 -3.44
C HIS A 44 -12.31 1.28 -4.74
N LEU A 45 -11.14 0.72 -5.03
CA LEU A 45 -10.33 1.05 -6.21
C LEU A 45 -10.22 -0.12 -7.22
N GLU A 46 -11.25 -0.93 -7.38
CA GLU A 46 -11.22 -2.08 -8.32
C GLU A 46 -11.13 -1.69 -9.81
N TYR A 47 -11.19 -0.39 -10.13
CA TYR A 47 -11.21 0.13 -11.50
C TYR A 47 -10.21 1.25 -11.66
N ARG A 48 -9.39 1.21 -12.69
CA ARG A 48 -8.45 2.28 -13.07
C ARG A 48 -9.12 3.66 -13.15
N TYR A 49 -10.40 3.71 -13.49
CA TYR A 49 -11.17 4.95 -13.48
C TYR A 49 -11.28 5.52 -12.06
N TYR A 50 -11.52 4.67 -11.06
CA TYR A 50 -11.60 5.09 -9.66
C TYR A 50 -10.24 5.55 -9.12
N GLU A 51 -9.17 4.88 -9.51
CA GLU A 51 -7.81 5.30 -9.16
C GLU A 51 -7.49 6.69 -9.72
N ALA A 52 -7.87 6.97 -10.97
CA ALA A 52 -7.66 8.28 -11.58
C ALA A 52 -8.40 9.42 -10.84
N LEU A 53 -9.57 9.13 -10.23
CA LEU A 53 -10.32 10.13 -9.46
C LEU A 53 -9.66 10.51 -8.13
N VAL A 54 -8.94 9.59 -7.51
CA VAL A 54 -8.35 9.79 -6.16
C VAL A 54 -6.90 10.24 -6.21
N LEU A 55 -6.27 10.19 -7.37
CA LEU A 55 -4.83 10.42 -7.51
C LEU A 55 -4.39 11.79 -7.00
N VAL A 56 -5.12 12.85 -7.32
CA VAL A 56 -4.80 14.21 -6.90
C VAL A 56 -4.81 14.33 -5.38
N ASP A 57 -5.84 13.80 -4.73
CA ASP A 57 -6.01 13.89 -3.28
C ASP A 57 -4.91 13.09 -2.54
N ILE A 58 -4.53 11.90 -3.05
CA ILE A 58 -3.40 11.13 -2.54
C ILE A 58 -2.09 11.95 -2.58
N LEU A 59 -1.78 12.55 -3.72
CA LEU A 59 -0.55 13.30 -3.90
C LEU A 59 -0.47 14.51 -2.97
N HIS A 60 -1.61 15.17 -2.73
CA HIS A 60 -1.68 16.28 -1.78
C HIS A 60 -1.43 15.84 -0.35
N LEU A 61 -2.05 14.73 0.08
CA LEU A 61 -1.81 14.19 1.42
C LEU A 61 -0.34 13.82 1.62
N VAL A 62 0.32 13.25 0.62
CA VAL A 62 1.76 12.95 0.68
C VAL A 62 2.58 14.23 0.85
N LYS A 63 2.32 15.27 0.05
CA LYS A 63 3.03 16.55 0.15
C LYS A 63 2.81 17.24 1.48
N GLU A 64 1.56 17.23 1.97
CA GLU A 64 1.24 17.85 3.24
C GLU A 64 1.80 17.06 4.43
N ALA A 65 1.81 15.71 4.37
CA ALA A 65 2.43 14.87 5.39
C ALA A 65 3.92 15.20 5.56
N GLU A 66 4.65 15.38 4.48
CA GLU A 66 6.07 15.78 4.56
C GLU A 66 6.24 17.14 5.21
N LYS A 67 5.41 18.14 4.88
CA LYS A 67 5.42 19.48 5.51
C LYS A 67 5.11 19.40 7.00
N GLN A 68 4.25 18.47 7.43
CA GLN A 68 3.92 18.26 8.84
C GLN A 68 4.94 17.39 9.58
N GLY A 69 6.03 16.99 8.94
CA GLY A 69 7.14 16.27 9.56
C GLY A 69 6.87 14.79 9.79
N PHE A 70 6.06 14.13 8.96
CA PHE A 70 6.01 12.69 8.93
C PHE A 70 7.34 12.12 8.39
N ASP A 71 7.73 10.97 8.91
CA ASP A 71 8.99 10.32 8.54
C ASP A 71 8.85 9.38 7.35
N ALA A 72 7.65 8.84 7.13
CA ALA A 72 7.27 8.08 5.94
C ALA A 72 5.76 8.18 5.69
N ALA A 73 5.35 7.98 4.44
CA ALA A 73 3.95 7.82 4.07
C ALA A 73 3.73 6.47 3.38
N ILE A 74 2.54 5.89 3.59
CA ILE A 74 2.07 4.68 2.92
C ILE A 74 0.83 5.02 2.10
N ILE A 75 0.80 4.62 0.83
CA ILE A 75 -0.41 4.67 0.00
C ILE A 75 -1.05 3.29 0.03
N GLY A 76 -2.13 3.13 0.77
CA GLY A 76 -2.72 1.88 1.21
C GLY A 76 -3.56 1.14 0.17
N CYS A 77 -3.05 0.91 -1.03
CA CYS A 77 -3.69 0.11 -2.07
C CYS A 77 -2.68 -0.80 -2.76
N PHE A 78 -3.01 -2.06 -2.97
CA PHE A 78 -2.12 -3.03 -3.61
C PHE A 78 -1.86 -2.76 -5.10
N TYR A 79 -2.59 -1.84 -5.71
CA TYR A 79 -2.24 -1.30 -7.03
C TYR A 79 -1.08 -0.30 -7.01
N ASP A 80 -0.62 0.11 -5.81
CA ASP A 80 0.44 1.10 -5.63
C ASP A 80 0.13 2.43 -6.36
N VAL A 81 -1.12 2.87 -6.20
CA VAL A 81 -1.71 4.02 -6.92
C VAL A 81 -0.88 5.27 -6.71
N GLY A 82 -0.40 5.85 -7.81
CA GLY A 82 0.34 7.11 -7.78
C GLY A 82 1.71 7.06 -7.10
N LEU A 83 2.25 5.89 -6.77
CA LEU A 83 3.51 5.75 -6.03
C LEU A 83 4.67 6.51 -6.67
N GLN A 84 4.84 6.43 -8.00
CA GLN A 84 5.92 7.11 -8.70
C GLN A 84 5.77 8.63 -8.61
N ALA A 85 4.58 9.16 -8.89
CA ALA A 85 4.28 10.59 -8.77
C ALA A 85 4.41 11.09 -7.33
N ALA A 86 4.01 10.29 -6.35
CA ALA A 86 4.21 10.60 -4.94
C ALA A 86 5.69 10.71 -4.56
N ARG A 87 6.53 9.85 -5.13
CA ARG A 87 7.99 9.91 -4.95
C ARG A 87 8.63 11.10 -5.67
N GLU A 88 8.05 11.59 -6.76
CA GLU A 88 8.50 12.82 -7.42
C GLU A 88 8.24 14.05 -6.55
N ILE A 89 7.06 14.15 -5.94
CA ILE A 89 6.66 15.34 -5.16
C ILE A 89 7.15 15.33 -3.72
N ALA A 90 7.40 14.19 -3.10
CA ALA A 90 8.04 14.10 -1.79
C ALA A 90 9.54 14.39 -1.93
N GLU A 91 10.05 15.37 -1.20
CA GLU A 91 11.46 15.78 -1.33
C GLU A 91 12.41 14.78 -0.65
N ARG A 92 12.11 14.42 0.58
CA ARG A 92 12.94 13.55 1.42
C ARG A 92 12.17 12.47 2.16
N MET A 93 10.85 12.56 2.25
CA MET A 93 10.03 11.57 2.94
C MET A 93 9.88 10.32 2.07
N PRO A 94 10.28 9.13 2.55
CA PRO A 94 9.99 7.88 1.85
C PRO A 94 8.49 7.66 1.67
N VAL A 95 8.10 7.27 0.45
CA VAL A 95 6.73 6.86 0.14
C VAL A 95 6.72 5.39 -0.23
N ILE A 96 5.90 4.63 0.47
CA ILE A 96 5.81 3.17 0.41
C ILE A 96 4.43 2.76 -0.08
N ALA A 97 4.36 1.62 -0.76
CA ALA A 97 3.10 1.03 -1.15
C ALA A 97 3.10 -0.50 -1.00
N PRO A 98 1.91 -1.11 -0.81
CA PRO A 98 1.78 -2.50 -0.37
C PRO A 98 2.30 -3.55 -1.34
N CYS A 99 2.11 -3.40 -2.66
CA CYS A 99 2.57 -4.39 -3.63
C CYS A 99 4.10 -4.45 -3.64
N GLU A 100 4.77 -3.30 -3.80
CA GLU A 100 6.24 -3.22 -3.79
C GLU A 100 6.80 -3.82 -2.49
N ALA A 101 6.28 -3.40 -1.33
CA ALA A 101 6.71 -3.88 -0.03
C ALA A 101 6.56 -5.41 0.10
N SER A 102 5.40 -5.93 -0.30
CA SER A 102 5.09 -7.35 -0.18
C SER A 102 5.98 -8.23 -1.06
N VAL A 103 6.20 -7.85 -2.32
CA VAL A 103 7.00 -8.68 -3.22
C VAL A 103 8.49 -8.68 -2.85
N TYR A 104 9.00 -7.58 -2.30
CA TYR A 104 10.39 -7.53 -1.80
C TYR A 104 10.54 -8.36 -0.53
N ILE A 105 9.61 -8.28 0.43
CA ILE A 105 9.63 -9.14 1.61
C ILE A 105 9.52 -10.61 1.20
N ALA A 106 8.56 -10.97 0.33
CA ALA A 106 8.38 -12.33 -0.17
C ALA A 106 9.66 -12.90 -0.78
N SER A 107 10.39 -12.08 -1.54
CA SER A 107 11.64 -12.49 -2.18
C SER A 107 12.77 -12.84 -1.21
N THR A 108 12.65 -12.45 0.06
CA THR A 108 13.60 -12.81 1.12
C THR A 108 13.20 -14.06 1.89
N LEU A 109 11.93 -14.48 1.78
CA LEU A 109 11.36 -15.60 2.52
C LEU A 109 11.25 -16.89 1.71
N GLY A 110 11.22 -16.80 0.38
CA GLY A 110 11.16 -17.96 -0.52
C GLY A 110 11.65 -17.61 -1.92
N ASP A 111 11.89 -18.62 -2.75
CA ASP A 111 12.31 -18.41 -4.15
C ASP A 111 11.14 -18.02 -5.03
N LYS A 112 9.96 -18.57 -4.79
CA LYS A 112 8.73 -18.29 -5.54
C LYS A 112 7.61 -17.84 -4.62
N PHE A 113 6.86 -16.83 -5.05
CA PHE A 113 5.65 -16.39 -4.37
C PHE A 113 4.44 -16.39 -5.29
N SER A 114 3.25 -16.56 -4.72
CA SER A 114 1.99 -16.33 -5.41
C SER A 114 1.19 -15.23 -4.74
N ILE A 115 0.43 -14.50 -5.55
CA ILE A 115 -0.43 -13.40 -5.07
C ILE A 115 -1.88 -13.84 -5.18
N ILE A 116 -2.61 -13.81 -4.05
CA ILE A 116 -4.04 -14.08 -4.02
C ILE A 116 -4.78 -12.74 -4.12
N VAL A 117 -5.69 -12.66 -5.06
CA VAL A 117 -6.48 -11.45 -5.37
C VAL A 117 -7.97 -11.74 -5.26
N GLY A 118 -8.79 -10.71 -5.06
CA GLY A 118 -10.22 -10.87 -5.07
C GLY A 118 -10.74 -11.29 -6.43
N ARG A 119 -10.50 -10.50 -7.46
CA ARG A 119 -11.04 -10.72 -8.81
C ARG A 119 -9.95 -10.85 -9.86
N ARG A 120 -10.18 -11.68 -10.88
CA ARG A 120 -9.27 -11.83 -12.04
C ARG A 120 -9.00 -10.51 -12.77
N LYS A 121 -9.98 -9.59 -12.73
CA LYS A 121 -9.84 -8.26 -13.31
C LYS A 121 -8.63 -7.49 -12.77
N TRP A 122 -8.22 -7.73 -11.53
CA TRP A 122 -7.11 -6.99 -10.90
C TRP A 122 -5.73 -7.45 -11.38
N VAL A 123 -5.63 -8.68 -11.89
CA VAL A 123 -4.36 -9.33 -12.24
C VAL A 123 -3.52 -8.53 -13.26
N PRO A 124 -4.07 -8.01 -14.37
CA PRO A 124 -3.24 -7.31 -15.36
C PRO A 124 -2.47 -6.13 -14.77
N GLU A 125 -3.09 -5.32 -13.93
CA GLU A 125 -2.50 -4.15 -13.30
C GLU A 125 -1.45 -4.53 -12.25
N MET A 126 -1.77 -5.50 -11.40
CA MET A 126 -0.81 -6.02 -10.43
C MET A 126 0.40 -6.67 -11.11
N MET A 127 0.20 -7.32 -12.27
CA MET A 127 1.29 -7.86 -13.07
C MET A 127 2.20 -6.75 -13.63
N GLU A 128 1.65 -5.60 -14.03
CA GLU A 128 2.44 -4.44 -14.44
C GLU A 128 3.36 -3.99 -13.29
N ASN A 129 2.85 -3.93 -12.06
CA ASN A 129 3.62 -3.56 -10.88
C ASN A 129 4.71 -4.60 -10.55
N VAL A 130 4.36 -5.89 -10.47
CA VAL A 130 5.34 -6.97 -10.24
C VAL A 130 6.47 -6.94 -11.28
N THR A 131 6.12 -6.66 -12.54
CA THR A 131 7.10 -6.54 -13.65
C THR A 131 7.98 -5.29 -13.44
N ARG A 132 7.39 -4.15 -13.11
CA ARG A 132 8.11 -2.90 -12.83
C ARG A 132 9.12 -3.05 -11.70
N TYR A 133 8.77 -3.82 -10.66
CA TYR A 133 9.65 -4.08 -9.51
C TYR A 133 10.71 -5.16 -9.78
N GLY A 134 10.75 -5.73 -11.00
CA GLY A 134 11.73 -6.75 -11.35
C GLY A 134 11.46 -8.13 -10.73
N MET A 135 10.23 -8.35 -10.23
CA MET A 135 9.86 -9.59 -9.51
C MET A 135 9.10 -10.60 -10.37
N ARG A 136 8.98 -10.34 -11.68
CA ARG A 136 8.22 -11.20 -12.61
C ARG A 136 8.69 -12.66 -12.59
N GLU A 137 10.00 -12.90 -12.54
CA GLU A 137 10.59 -14.25 -12.55
C GLU A 137 10.40 -14.98 -11.22
N ARG A 138 10.12 -14.26 -10.13
CA ARG A 138 9.86 -14.80 -8.80
C ARG A 138 8.36 -15.08 -8.56
N LEU A 139 7.49 -14.57 -9.42
CA LEU A 139 6.06 -14.79 -9.34
C LEU A 139 5.69 -16.17 -9.91
N ALA A 140 5.18 -17.07 -9.07
CA ALA A 140 4.66 -18.37 -9.47
C ALA A 140 3.29 -18.22 -10.15
N SER A 141 2.34 -17.55 -9.50
CA SER A 141 0.99 -17.34 -10.05
C SER A 141 0.23 -16.20 -9.38
N PHE A 142 -0.85 -15.77 -10.04
CA PHE A 142 -1.98 -15.11 -9.40
C PHE A 142 -3.14 -16.08 -9.23
N LYS A 143 -3.79 -16.04 -8.07
CA LYS A 143 -5.02 -16.80 -7.78
C LYS A 143 -6.13 -15.84 -7.41
N ALA A 144 -7.33 -16.03 -7.98
CA ALA A 144 -8.50 -15.22 -7.68
C ALA A 144 -9.51 -16.01 -6.84
N VAL A 145 -10.09 -15.37 -5.83
CA VAL A 145 -11.13 -15.96 -4.97
C VAL A 145 -12.54 -15.62 -5.41
N ASP A 146 -12.67 -14.79 -6.46
CA ASP A 146 -13.94 -14.32 -7.04
C ASP A 146 -14.83 -13.58 -6.02
N LEU A 147 -14.20 -12.66 -5.25
CA LEU A 147 -14.84 -11.71 -4.33
C LEU A 147 -14.41 -10.29 -4.67
N GLY A 148 -15.32 -9.33 -4.56
CA GLY A 148 -15.00 -7.90 -4.59
C GLY A 148 -14.42 -7.42 -3.26
N VAL A 149 -13.89 -6.19 -3.25
CA VAL A 149 -13.25 -5.61 -2.05
C VAL A 149 -14.21 -5.55 -0.86
N LEU A 150 -15.45 -5.16 -1.08
CA LEU A 150 -16.44 -4.99 -0.02
C LEU A 150 -17.01 -6.31 0.51
N GLU A 151 -16.79 -7.42 -0.21
CA GLU A 151 -17.33 -8.74 0.15
C GLU A 151 -16.43 -9.54 1.12
N PHE A 152 -15.16 -9.15 1.31
CA PHE A 152 -14.20 -9.96 2.10
C PHE A 152 -14.63 -10.18 3.55
N HIS A 153 -15.26 -9.21 4.18
CA HIS A 153 -15.69 -9.25 5.58
C HIS A 153 -17.20 -9.47 5.76
N GLU A 154 -17.98 -9.68 4.68
CA GLU A 154 -19.39 -10.05 4.77
C GLU A 154 -19.61 -11.46 5.33
N ASP A 155 -18.75 -12.40 4.91
CA ASP A 155 -18.70 -13.79 5.39
C ASP A 155 -17.22 -14.21 5.48
N GLU A 156 -16.62 -13.98 6.64
CA GLU A 156 -15.20 -14.25 6.87
C GLU A 156 -14.85 -15.73 6.80
N GLU A 157 -15.77 -16.63 7.21
CA GLU A 157 -15.55 -18.07 7.13
C GLU A 157 -15.48 -18.55 5.67
N GLU A 158 -16.40 -18.08 4.83
CA GLU A 158 -16.40 -18.39 3.40
C GLU A 158 -15.17 -17.76 2.71
N THR A 159 -14.82 -16.54 3.06
CA THR A 159 -13.63 -15.84 2.53
C THR A 159 -12.35 -16.60 2.89
N ALA A 160 -12.16 -16.97 4.16
CA ALA A 160 -11.03 -17.78 4.61
C ALA A 160 -10.99 -19.14 3.90
N ARG A 161 -12.14 -19.80 3.73
CA ARG A 161 -12.25 -21.05 2.98
C ARG A 161 -11.77 -20.92 1.53
N ARG A 162 -12.15 -19.83 0.85
CA ARG A 162 -11.71 -19.56 -0.54
C ARG A 162 -10.22 -19.26 -0.60
N PHE A 163 -9.71 -18.43 0.29
CA PHE A 163 -8.26 -18.17 0.39
C PHE A 163 -7.46 -19.44 0.56
N ARG A 164 -7.88 -20.29 1.50
CA ARG A 164 -7.26 -21.59 1.77
C ARG A 164 -7.22 -22.50 0.54
N GLY A 165 -8.33 -22.57 -0.20
CA GLY A 165 -8.44 -23.39 -1.41
C GLY A 165 -7.46 -22.96 -2.51
N VAL A 166 -7.43 -21.67 -2.84
CA VAL A 166 -6.57 -21.17 -3.90
C VAL A 166 -5.09 -21.09 -3.46
N ALA A 167 -4.81 -20.91 -2.17
CA ALA A 167 -3.45 -20.94 -1.64
C ALA A 167 -2.83 -22.33 -1.76
N ARG A 168 -3.57 -23.40 -1.38
CA ARG A 168 -3.13 -24.77 -1.58
C ARG A 168 -2.86 -25.08 -3.06
N GLU A 169 -3.73 -24.62 -3.95
CA GLU A 169 -3.49 -24.78 -5.39
C GLU A 169 -2.21 -24.07 -5.85
N ALA A 170 -1.93 -22.85 -5.36
CA ALA A 170 -0.71 -22.12 -5.67
C ALA A 170 0.55 -22.86 -5.19
N ILE A 171 0.48 -23.47 -4.00
CA ILE A 171 1.59 -24.27 -3.45
C ILE A 171 1.80 -25.54 -4.25
N GLU A 172 0.75 -26.34 -4.40
CA GLU A 172 0.85 -27.71 -4.94
C GLU A 172 1.09 -27.75 -6.46
N ARG A 173 0.50 -26.81 -7.20
CA ARG A 173 0.55 -26.82 -8.68
C ARG A 173 1.54 -25.82 -9.27
N ASP A 174 1.69 -24.65 -8.63
CA ASP A 174 2.49 -23.57 -9.19
C ASP A 174 3.85 -23.44 -8.47
N GLY A 175 4.04 -24.15 -7.35
CA GLY A 175 5.30 -24.16 -6.61
C GLY A 175 5.54 -22.90 -5.79
N ALA A 176 4.47 -22.27 -5.29
CA ALA A 176 4.61 -21.13 -4.39
C ALA A 176 5.18 -21.57 -3.03
N GLU A 177 6.17 -20.84 -2.54
CA GLU A 177 6.77 -21.02 -1.21
C GLU A 177 6.32 -19.93 -0.24
N VAL A 178 5.77 -18.84 -0.77
CA VAL A 178 5.22 -17.69 -0.02
C VAL A 178 3.90 -17.29 -0.66
N ILE A 179 2.91 -16.98 0.16
CA ILE A 179 1.64 -16.40 -0.29
C ILE A 179 1.61 -14.91 0.07
N ILE A 180 1.13 -14.07 -0.84
CA ILE A 180 0.85 -12.66 -0.59
C ILE A 180 -0.67 -12.45 -0.73
N LEU A 181 -1.29 -11.84 0.29
CA LEU A 181 -2.66 -11.37 0.19
C LEU A 181 -2.66 -10.02 -0.54
N GLY A 182 -3.09 -10.04 -1.81
CA GLY A 182 -2.95 -8.96 -2.78
C GLY A 182 -4.06 -7.90 -2.70
N CYS A 183 -4.53 -7.61 -1.50
CA CYS A 183 -5.46 -6.52 -1.23
C CYS A 183 -5.30 -6.07 0.21
N THR A 184 -5.29 -4.78 0.48
CA THR A 184 -5.22 -4.24 1.85
C THR A 184 -6.49 -4.52 2.66
N ALA A 185 -7.64 -4.69 2.00
CA ALA A 185 -8.89 -5.08 2.65
C ALA A 185 -8.92 -6.56 3.12
N THR A 186 -7.86 -7.34 2.87
CA THR A 186 -7.76 -8.72 3.37
C THR A 186 -7.03 -8.82 4.71
N TYR A 187 -6.94 -7.72 5.44
CA TYR A 187 -6.32 -7.70 6.77
C TYR A 187 -7.01 -8.71 7.71
N GLY A 188 -6.21 -9.32 8.59
CA GLY A 188 -6.69 -10.30 9.56
C GLY A 188 -6.66 -11.77 9.10
N PHE A 189 -6.72 -12.06 7.79
CA PHE A 189 -6.77 -13.46 7.30
C PHE A 189 -5.42 -14.20 7.31
N TYR A 190 -4.29 -13.50 7.43
CA TYR A 190 -2.97 -14.11 7.22
C TYR A 190 -2.57 -15.13 8.27
N GLN A 191 -2.94 -14.95 9.56
CA GLN A 191 -2.46 -15.78 10.67
C GLN A 191 -2.95 -17.20 10.56
N GLU A 192 -4.28 -17.39 10.45
CA GLU A 192 -4.90 -18.71 10.32
C GLU A 192 -4.41 -19.43 9.06
N LEU A 193 -4.33 -18.71 7.93
CA LEU A 193 -3.80 -19.28 6.69
C LEU A 193 -2.34 -19.73 6.83
N GLN A 194 -1.50 -18.93 7.48
CA GLN A 194 -0.09 -19.28 7.70
C GLN A 194 0.07 -20.51 8.58
N GLU A 195 -0.71 -20.61 9.66
CA GLU A 195 -0.69 -21.78 10.55
C GLU A 195 -1.11 -23.04 9.82
N GLU A 196 -2.18 -22.99 9.03
CA GLU A 196 -2.69 -24.15 8.29
C GLU A 196 -1.80 -24.57 7.13
N LEU A 197 -1.21 -23.61 6.41
CA LEU A 197 -0.40 -23.88 5.23
C LEU A 197 1.06 -24.20 5.58
N ALA A 198 1.52 -23.83 6.77
CA ALA A 198 2.89 -23.98 7.27
C ALA A 198 3.95 -23.33 6.35
N ILE A 199 3.57 -22.23 5.65
CA ILE A 199 4.46 -21.38 4.85
C ILE A 199 4.16 -19.92 5.16
N PRO A 200 5.08 -18.98 4.88
CA PRO A 200 4.82 -17.55 5.10
C PRO A 200 3.61 -17.05 4.28
N VAL A 201 2.71 -16.34 4.97
CA VAL A 201 1.58 -15.62 4.36
C VAL A 201 1.72 -14.14 4.69
N ILE A 202 1.94 -13.31 3.68
CA ILE A 202 2.19 -11.88 3.81
C ILE A 202 0.87 -11.13 3.75
N ASP A 203 0.55 -10.43 4.83
CA ASP A 203 -0.46 -9.37 4.85
C ASP A 203 0.16 -8.09 4.27
N SER A 204 -0.50 -7.52 3.26
CA SER A 204 0.06 -6.39 2.52
C SER A 204 0.02 -5.06 3.29
N MET A 205 -0.88 -4.88 4.25
CA MET A 205 -0.88 -3.72 5.14
C MET A 205 0.32 -3.77 6.09
N ILE A 206 0.55 -4.93 6.71
CA ILE A 206 1.70 -5.14 7.60
C ILE A 206 3.01 -4.99 6.82
N ALA A 207 3.10 -5.55 5.62
CA ALA A 207 4.28 -5.43 4.77
C ALA A 207 4.63 -3.96 4.48
N ALA A 208 3.62 -3.15 4.12
CA ALA A 208 3.80 -1.72 3.88
C ALA A 208 4.22 -0.98 5.16
N LEU A 209 3.59 -1.26 6.31
CA LEU A 209 3.95 -0.67 7.60
C LEU A 209 5.41 -0.97 7.97
N LYS A 210 5.83 -2.24 7.92
CA LYS A 210 7.19 -2.63 8.27
C LYS A 210 8.23 -2.04 7.33
N THR A 211 7.92 -1.93 6.05
CA THR A 211 8.77 -1.26 5.07
C THR A 211 8.85 0.24 5.33
N ALA A 212 7.75 0.90 5.69
CA ALA A 212 7.75 2.32 6.03
C ALA A 212 8.55 2.62 7.31
N GLU A 213 8.42 1.80 8.34
CA GLU A 213 9.22 1.89 9.56
C GLU A 213 10.72 1.74 9.28
N PHE A 214 11.09 0.81 8.40
CA PHE A 214 12.48 0.61 7.98
C PHE A 214 12.99 1.78 7.14
N ALA A 215 12.22 2.25 6.17
CA ALA A 215 12.59 3.39 5.33
C ALA A 215 12.72 4.70 6.13
N ALA A 216 11.83 4.93 7.09
CA ALA A 216 11.93 6.05 8.03
C ALA A 216 13.21 5.99 8.86
N GLU A 217 13.61 4.80 9.33
CA GLU A 217 14.85 4.61 10.05
C GLU A 217 16.08 4.90 9.16
N LEU A 218 16.10 4.40 7.92
CA LEU A 218 17.17 4.67 6.95
C LEU A 218 17.31 6.18 6.67
N LYS A 219 16.17 6.86 6.45
CA LYS A 219 16.15 8.31 6.25
C LYS A 219 16.70 9.05 7.47
N ASN A 220 16.19 8.73 8.66
CA ASN A 220 16.51 9.47 9.88
C ASN A 220 17.95 9.25 10.38
N ARG A 221 18.50 8.06 10.17
CA ARG A 221 19.86 7.71 10.64
C ARG A 221 20.93 7.94 9.59
N LEU A 222 20.62 7.69 8.32
CA LEU A 222 21.62 7.63 7.25
C LEU A 222 21.39 8.71 6.16
N GLY A 223 20.25 9.39 6.19
CA GLY A 223 19.87 10.36 5.16
C GLY A 223 19.44 9.71 3.84
N TRP A 224 19.16 8.40 3.84
CA TRP A 224 18.76 7.67 2.63
C TRP A 224 17.26 7.85 2.37
N SER A 225 16.96 8.44 1.24
CA SER A 225 15.59 8.61 0.74
C SER A 225 15.57 8.38 -0.77
N HIS A 226 14.43 8.63 -1.41
CA HIS A 226 14.33 8.48 -2.87
C HIS A 226 15.32 9.40 -3.59
N SER A 227 16.00 8.85 -4.62
CA SER A 227 16.88 9.62 -5.47
C SER A 227 16.08 10.70 -6.22
N LYS A 228 16.63 11.92 -6.29
CA LYS A 228 16.05 13.03 -7.04
C LYS A 228 16.74 13.26 -8.39
N ILE A 229 17.37 12.20 -8.90
CA ILE A 229 18.01 12.17 -10.21
C ILE A 229 17.31 11.14 -11.08
N GLY A 230 16.78 11.55 -12.21
CA GLY A 230 16.09 10.66 -13.15
C GLY A 230 14.61 10.44 -12.81
N ALA A 231 14.17 9.20 -12.60
CA ALA A 231 12.75 8.85 -12.54
C ALA A 231 11.93 9.55 -11.43
N TYR A 232 12.56 10.04 -10.38
CA TYR A 232 11.89 10.76 -9.29
C TYR A 232 12.38 12.20 -9.15
N GLU A 233 12.89 12.80 -10.23
CA GLU A 233 13.20 14.23 -10.28
C GLU A 233 11.94 15.03 -9.95
N SER A 234 12.07 15.97 -9.01
CA SER A 234 10.92 16.77 -8.58
C SER A 234 10.58 17.82 -9.64
N PRO A 235 9.28 18.09 -9.86
CA PRO A 235 8.88 19.21 -10.73
C PRO A 235 9.47 20.53 -10.25
N PRO A 236 9.88 21.43 -11.15
CA PRO A 236 10.47 22.72 -10.79
C PRO A 236 9.49 23.57 -9.97
N PRO A 237 9.87 24.02 -8.76
CA PRO A 237 8.96 24.82 -7.92
C PRO A 237 8.44 26.09 -8.60
N GLU A 238 9.22 26.68 -9.51
CA GLU A 238 8.88 27.87 -10.28
C GLU A 238 7.70 27.68 -11.26
N GLU A 239 7.29 26.46 -11.55
CA GLU A 239 6.15 26.16 -12.41
C GLU A 239 4.82 26.21 -11.64
N PHE A 240 4.83 25.90 -10.36
CA PHE A 240 3.60 25.79 -9.55
C PHE A 240 2.87 27.12 -9.40
N THR A 241 3.60 28.21 -9.10
CA THR A 241 3.02 29.53 -8.86
C THR A 241 2.41 30.14 -10.12
N PRO A 242 3.10 30.21 -11.28
CA PRO A 242 2.50 30.72 -12.52
C PRO A 242 1.28 29.93 -12.97
N TRP A 243 1.27 28.63 -12.75
CA TRP A 243 0.13 27.78 -13.14
C TRP A 243 -1.00 27.78 -12.10
N ARG A 244 -0.80 28.42 -10.94
CA ARG A 244 -1.79 28.51 -9.87
C ARG A 244 -2.37 27.14 -9.47
N LEU A 245 -1.53 26.10 -9.42
CA LEU A 245 -1.99 24.72 -9.19
C LEU A 245 -2.64 24.57 -7.81
N GLU A 246 -2.11 25.23 -6.77
CA GLU A 246 -2.67 25.18 -5.43
C GLU A 246 -4.11 25.72 -5.37
N GLU A 247 -4.43 26.74 -6.19
CA GLU A 247 -5.79 27.31 -6.26
C GLU A 247 -6.71 26.44 -7.13
N GLN A 248 -6.21 25.94 -8.27
CA GLN A 248 -7.02 25.16 -9.20
C GLN A 248 -7.50 23.82 -8.60
N TYR A 249 -6.68 23.23 -7.75
CA TYR A 249 -6.94 21.92 -7.13
C TYR A 249 -7.33 22.00 -5.66
N ASP A 250 -7.53 23.20 -5.12
CA ASP A 250 -8.00 23.48 -3.75
C ASP A 250 -7.19 22.78 -2.65
N PHE A 251 -5.86 22.93 -2.72
CA PHE A 251 -4.92 22.29 -1.80
C PHE A 251 -4.99 22.83 -0.36
N GLY A 252 -5.75 23.92 -0.15
CA GLY A 252 -5.78 24.62 1.14
C GLY A 252 -6.45 23.85 2.27
N ASP A 253 -7.47 23.05 1.98
CA ASP A 253 -8.31 22.39 3.00
C ASP A 253 -7.69 21.11 3.57
N MET A 254 -6.74 20.48 2.89
CA MET A 254 -6.15 19.22 3.35
C MET A 254 -5.23 19.37 4.58
N ARG A 255 -4.87 20.58 4.95
CA ARG A 255 -4.08 20.83 6.18
C ARG A 255 -4.83 20.48 7.45
N SER A 256 -6.14 20.70 7.49
CA SER A 256 -7.01 20.35 8.62
C SER A 256 -7.15 18.84 8.77
N TRP A 257 -7.21 18.12 7.69
CA TRP A 257 -7.35 16.66 7.64
C TRP A 257 -6.23 15.91 8.36
N LEU A 258 -5.00 16.35 8.19
CA LEU A 258 -3.86 15.74 8.87
C LEU A 258 -3.72 16.15 10.34
N ARG A 259 -4.46 17.16 10.81
CA ARG A 259 -4.39 17.61 12.21
C ARG A 259 -5.32 16.85 13.15
N GLY A 260 -6.43 16.28 12.62
CA GLY A 260 -7.42 15.55 13.42
C GLY A 260 -8.20 16.47 14.38
N ASP A 261 -8.45 17.71 13.94
CA ASP A 261 -9.30 18.68 14.64
C ASP A 261 -10.77 18.50 14.22
#